data_852a23126c84ccf71d03566a99adcf1c
#
_entry.id   852a23126c84ccf71d03566a99adcf1c
#
_cell.length_a   1.000
_cell.length_b   1.000
_cell.length_c   1.000
_cell.angle_alpha   90.00
_cell.angle_beta   90.00
_cell.angle_gamma   90.00
#
_symmetry.space_group_name_H-M   'P 1'
#
loop_
_entity.id
_entity.type
_entity.pdbx_description
1 polymer ?
#
loop_
_entity_poly.entity_id
_entity_poly.type
_entity_poly.pdbx_seq_one_letter_code
_entity_poly.pdbx_strand_id
1 'polypeptide(L)'
;MNKAELIARIVRDTRCSKSLATKMVAATLATITKSLKKGDAVTLVGFGTFKTSVRKARKGRNPLTGGTIRIPRRKIVRFSAGKALKTTLN
;
A
#
# COMPACT_ATOMS: atom_id res chain seq x y z
N MET A 1 8.69 6.90 -10.71
CA MET A 1 7.31 7.14 -11.21
C MET A 1 6.42 7.62 -10.09
N ASN A 2 5.66 8.65 -10.32
CA ASN A 2 4.68 9.14 -9.37
C ASN A 2 3.26 8.91 -9.92
N LYS A 3 2.25 9.34 -9.15
CA LYS A 3 0.84 9.14 -9.52
C LYS A 3 0.49 9.82 -10.85
N ALA A 4 0.98 11.03 -11.09
CA ALA A 4 0.72 11.76 -12.33
C ALA A 4 1.33 11.05 -13.54
N GLU A 5 2.53 10.52 -13.41
CA GLU A 5 3.17 9.73 -14.47
C GLU A 5 2.45 8.42 -14.72
N LEU A 6 1.98 7.77 -13.68
CA LEU A 6 1.18 6.55 -13.79
C LEU A 6 -0.10 6.81 -14.59
N ILE A 7 -0.81 7.88 -14.27
CA ILE A 7 -2.03 8.27 -14.98
C ILE A 7 -1.73 8.55 -16.46
N ALA A 8 -0.65 9.27 -16.74
CA ALA A 8 -0.25 9.58 -18.12
C ALA A 8 0.04 8.30 -18.92
N ARG A 9 0.69 7.32 -18.32
CA ARG A 9 0.95 6.03 -18.99
C ARG A 9 -0.31 5.23 -19.23
N ILE A 10 -1.27 5.25 -18.29
CA ILE A 10 -2.56 4.58 -18.46
C ILE A 10 -3.32 5.21 -19.64
N VAL A 11 -3.35 6.52 -19.73
CA VAL A 11 -3.98 7.23 -20.84
C VAL A 11 -3.35 6.82 -22.18
N ARG A 12 -2.04 6.77 -22.24
CA ARG A 12 -1.32 6.37 -23.45
C ARG A 12 -1.61 4.92 -23.85
N ASP A 13 -1.61 4.01 -22.88
CA ASP A 13 -1.74 2.58 -23.16
C ASP A 13 -3.18 2.16 -23.44
N THR A 14 -4.16 2.80 -22.80
CA THR A 14 -5.57 2.48 -22.94
C THR A 14 -6.33 3.42 -23.87
N ARG A 15 -5.74 4.58 -24.18
CA ARG A 15 -6.37 5.65 -24.97
C ARG A 15 -7.65 6.20 -24.34
N CYS A 16 -7.83 6.00 -23.04
CA CYS A 16 -8.93 6.62 -22.32
C CYS A 16 -8.62 8.09 -22.02
N SER A 17 -9.63 8.85 -21.59
CA SER A 17 -9.43 10.23 -21.22
C SER A 17 -8.61 10.33 -19.92
N LYS A 18 -7.90 11.45 -19.76
CA LYS A 18 -7.17 11.73 -18.51
C LYS A 18 -8.11 11.77 -17.30
N SER A 19 -9.31 12.32 -17.50
CA SER A 19 -10.34 12.37 -16.45
C SER A 19 -10.73 10.97 -15.99
N LEU A 20 -10.99 10.05 -16.92
CA LEU A 20 -11.35 8.68 -16.60
C LEU A 20 -10.19 7.93 -15.94
N ALA A 21 -8.98 8.06 -16.46
CA ALA A 21 -7.79 7.44 -15.86
C ALA A 21 -7.56 7.91 -14.43
N THR A 22 -7.73 9.20 -14.17
CA THR A 22 -7.61 9.78 -12.84
C THR A 22 -8.63 9.17 -11.87
N LYS A 23 -9.88 9.06 -12.31
CA LYS A 23 -10.95 8.44 -11.51
C LYS A 23 -10.67 6.97 -11.23
N MET A 24 -10.21 6.23 -12.23
CA MET A 24 -9.89 4.81 -12.07
C MET A 24 -8.76 4.56 -11.08
N VAL A 25 -7.69 5.34 -11.17
CA VAL A 25 -6.58 5.25 -10.22
C VAL A 25 -7.05 5.60 -8.82
N ALA A 26 -7.79 6.69 -8.67
CA ALA A 26 -8.31 7.11 -7.37
C ALA A 26 -9.24 6.07 -6.74
N ALA A 27 -10.15 5.49 -7.54
CA ALA A 27 -11.07 4.45 -7.08
C ALA A 27 -10.32 3.18 -6.67
N THR A 28 -9.32 2.78 -7.43
CA THR A 28 -8.49 1.61 -7.13
C THR A 28 -7.76 1.78 -5.80
N LEU A 29 -7.10 2.91 -5.60
CA LEU A 29 -6.37 3.20 -4.37
C LEU A 29 -7.30 3.31 -3.17
N ALA A 30 -8.47 3.95 -3.35
CA ALA A 30 -9.46 4.08 -2.29
C ALA A 30 -10.04 2.72 -1.87
N THR A 31 -10.30 1.84 -2.83
CA THR A 31 -10.81 0.50 -2.57
C THR A 31 -9.79 -0.35 -1.80
N ILE A 32 -8.53 -0.31 -2.22
CA ILE A 32 -7.44 -1.00 -1.51
C ILE A 32 -7.33 -0.48 -0.08
N THR A 33 -7.35 0.84 0.09
CA THR A 33 -7.26 1.47 1.40
C THR A 33 -8.39 1.05 2.32
N LYS A 34 -9.64 1.02 1.82
CA LYS A 34 -10.79 0.59 2.60
C LYS A 34 -10.70 -0.86 3.04
N SER A 35 -10.26 -1.76 2.15
CA SER A 35 -10.08 -3.17 2.49
C SER A 35 -9.03 -3.35 3.59
N LEU A 36 -7.90 -2.67 3.46
CA LEU A 36 -6.84 -2.73 4.45
C LEU A 36 -7.27 -2.14 5.80
N LYS A 37 -8.10 -1.10 5.77
CA LYS A 37 -8.63 -0.47 6.98
C LYS A 37 -9.52 -1.43 7.77
N LYS A 38 -10.25 -2.31 7.07
CA LYS A 38 -11.06 -3.36 7.69
C LYS A 38 -10.23 -4.56 8.15
N GLY A 39 -8.95 -4.60 7.81
CA GLY A 39 -8.08 -5.74 8.10
C GLY A 39 -8.09 -6.83 7.03
N ASP A 40 -8.74 -6.60 5.90
CA ASP A 40 -8.80 -7.56 4.80
C ASP A 40 -7.57 -7.40 3.90
N ALA A 41 -6.94 -8.53 3.58
CA ALA A 41 -5.84 -8.51 2.62
C ALA A 41 -6.36 -8.28 1.20
N VAL A 42 -5.57 -7.60 0.39
CA VAL A 42 -5.88 -7.38 -1.03
C VAL A 42 -4.87 -8.16 -1.87
N THR A 43 -5.34 -9.21 -2.51
CA THR A 43 -4.51 -10.07 -3.36
C THR A 43 -4.77 -9.73 -4.83
N LEU A 44 -3.72 -9.30 -5.52
CA LEU A 44 -3.76 -9.03 -6.96
C LEU A 44 -2.98 -10.12 -7.67
N VAL A 45 -3.69 -11.07 -8.26
CA VAL A 45 -3.07 -12.22 -8.92
C VAL A 45 -2.11 -11.75 -10.01
N GLY A 46 -0.90 -12.30 -9.98
CA GLY A 46 0.15 -11.91 -10.93
C GLY A 46 0.96 -10.70 -10.50
N PHE A 47 0.59 -10.04 -9.41
CA PHE A 47 1.29 -8.84 -8.93
C PHE A 47 1.79 -9.00 -7.50
N GLY A 48 0.89 -9.12 -6.55
CA GLY A 48 1.26 -9.26 -5.14
C GLY A 48 0.09 -9.10 -4.21
N THR A 49 0.40 -9.06 -2.93
CA THR A 49 -0.60 -8.98 -1.87
C THR A 49 -0.28 -7.84 -0.92
N PHE A 50 -1.28 -7.01 -0.64
CA PHE A 50 -1.22 -5.99 0.41
C PHE A 50 -1.84 -6.58 1.67
N LYS A 51 -1.13 -6.52 2.78
CA LYS A 51 -1.59 -7.03 4.08
C LYS A 51 -1.42 -5.94 5.13
N THR A 52 -2.29 -5.99 6.14
CA THR A 52 -2.08 -5.22 7.35
C THR A 52 -1.65 -6.14 8.47
N SER A 53 -0.80 -5.65 9.35
CA SER A 53 -0.52 -6.29 10.60
C SER A 53 -0.61 -5.27 11.72
N VAL A 54 -0.84 -5.75 12.92
CA VAL A 54 -0.97 -4.89 14.09
C VAL A 54 0.25 -5.09 14.95
N ARG A 55 1.00 -4.01 15.19
CA ARG A 55 2.06 -4.02 16.18
C ARG A 55 1.41 -3.71 17.52
N LYS A 56 1.60 -4.63 18.48
CA LYS A 56 1.09 -4.45 19.84
C LYS A 56 1.77 -3.24 20.48
N ALA A 57 1.04 -2.58 21.39
CA ALA A 57 1.63 -1.56 22.25
C ALA A 57 2.82 -2.18 23.02
N ARG A 58 3.89 -1.44 23.14
CA ARG A 58 5.09 -1.88 23.85
C ARG A 58 5.70 -0.75 24.63
N LYS A 59 6.53 -1.09 25.60
CA LYS A 59 7.35 -0.10 26.31
C LYS A 59 8.66 0.09 25.55
N GLY A 60 8.99 1.34 25.25
CA GLY A 60 10.26 1.71 24.67
C GLY A 60 11.07 2.55 25.65
N ARG A 61 12.30 2.86 25.31
CA ARG A 61 13.16 3.71 26.13
C ARG A 61 13.41 5.04 25.40
N ASN A 62 13.22 6.14 26.11
CA ASN A 62 13.54 7.45 25.56
C ASN A 62 15.06 7.63 25.50
N PRO A 63 15.65 7.82 24.32
CA PRO A 63 17.10 7.93 24.19
C PRO A 63 17.68 9.20 24.84
N LEU A 64 16.86 10.24 25.04
CA LEU A 64 17.29 11.50 25.63
C LEU A 64 17.29 11.48 27.16
N THR A 65 16.29 10.84 27.77
CA THR A 65 16.12 10.85 29.22
C THR A 65 16.41 9.49 29.87
N GLY A 66 16.54 8.45 29.07
CA GLY A 66 16.65 7.07 29.55
C GLY A 66 15.36 6.52 30.16
N GLY A 67 14.30 7.33 30.22
CA GLY A 67 13.02 6.94 30.74
C GLY A 67 12.26 6.00 29.83
N THR A 68 11.28 5.28 30.41
CA THR A 68 10.41 4.38 29.65
C THR A 68 9.31 5.18 28.98
N ILE A 69 9.11 4.96 27.69
CA ILE A 69 7.99 5.52 26.95
C ILE A 69 7.09 4.39 26.47
N ARG A 70 5.80 4.68 26.38
CA ARG A 70 4.83 3.73 25.87
C ARG A 70 4.62 3.97 24.37
N ILE A 71 4.90 2.95 23.57
CA ILE A 71 4.67 2.97 22.13
C ILE A 71 3.27 2.40 21.90
N PRO A 72 2.32 3.21 21.35
CA PRO A 72 0.95 2.76 21.15
C PRO A 72 0.85 1.67 20.08
N ARG A 73 -0.23 0.90 20.15
CA ARG A 73 -0.59 -0.04 19.10
C ARG A 73 -0.83 0.70 17.79
N ARG A 74 -0.29 0.16 16.70
CA ARG A 74 -0.53 0.71 15.36
C ARG A 74 -0.70 -0.37 14.32
N LYS A 75 -1.47 -0.06 13.29
CA LYS A 75 -1.57 -0.89 12.10
C LYS A 75 -0.48 -0.51 11.12
N ILE A 76 0.16 -1.50 10.53
CA ILE A 76 1.15 -1.30 9.48
C ILE A 76 0.72 -2.01 8.22
N VAL A 77 1.12 -1.48 7.06
CA VAL A 77 0.85 -2.07 5.76
C VAL A 77 2.12 -2.74 5.26
N ARG A 78 1.96 -3.95 4.73
CA ARG A 78 3.04 -4.68 4.08
C ARG A 78 2.62 -5.10 2.68
N PHE A 79 3.53 -4.98 1.74
CA PHE A 79 3.37 -5.48 0.39
C PHE A 79 4.29 -6.69 0.19
N SER A 80 3.70 -7.79 -0.29
CA SER A 80 4.42 -9.02 -0.61
C SER A 80 4.32 -9.26 -2.10
N ALA A 81 5.44 -9.19 -2.80
CA ALA A 81 5.45 -9.40 -4.24
C ALA A 81 5.04 -10.84 -4.59
N GLY A 82 4.20 -10.97 -5.60
CA GLY A 82 3.80 -12.27 -6.12
C GLY A 82 4.92 -12.94 -6.91
N LYS A 83 4.81 -14.24 -7.08
CA LYS A 83 5.81 -15.04 -7.83
C LYS A 83 6.01 -14.51 -9.24
N ALA A 84 4.93 -14.19 -9.95
CA ALA A 84 5.00 -13.69 -11.32
C ALA A 84 5.75 -12.36 -11.40
N LEU A 85 5.52 -11.45 -10.45
CA LEU A 85 6.23 -10.18 -10.41
C LEU A 85 7.72 -10.39 -10.13
N LYS A 86 8.07 -11.24 -9.17
CA LYS A 86 9.47 -11.57 -8.86
C LYS A 86 10.18 -12.17 -10.07
N THR A 87 9.52 -13.07 -10.79
CA THR A 87 10.07 -13.72 -11.98
C THR A 87 10.33 -12.69 -13.08
N THR A 88 9.41 -11.72 -13.26
CA THR A 88 9.58 -10.67 -14.26
C THR A 88 10.79 -9.78 -13.97
N LEU A 89 11.08 -9.54 -12.69
CA LEU A 89 12.19 -8.68 -12.26
C LEU A 89 13.55 -9.35 -12.31
N ASN A 90 13.59 -10.68 -12.30
CA ASN A 90 14.86 -11.44 -12.25
C ASN A 90 15.18 -12.22 -13.52
#